data_5ebf0612d4c0cc4949f7e9c87610207a
#
_entry.id   5ebf0612d4c0cc4949f7e9c87610207a
#
_cell.length_a   1.000
_cell.length_b   1.000
_cell.length_c   1.000
_cell.angle_alpha   90.00
_cell.angle_beta   90.00
_cell.angle_gamma   90.00
#
_symmetry.space_group_name_H-M   'P 1'
#
loop_
_entity.id
_entity.type
_entity.pdbx_description
1 polymer ?
#
loop_
_entity_poly.entity_id
_entity_poly.type
_entity_poly.pdbx_seq_one_letter_code
_entity_poly.pdbx_strand_id
1 'polypeptide(L)'
;NLHCLFLDRKDLKQGAKIILAAIGKIKDGISICIFPEGTRNKVADTFLPFHAGSFKIAEKSGCPIIPIALNNAGDVFEDHFPKIKKTHVVIEYGEPIYPNELSKEEKKKLADITLERIKEMYFKNKELV
;
A
#
# COMPACT_ATOMS: atom_id res chain seq x y z
N ASN A 1 8.96 -11.36 -16.98
CA ASN A 1 7.55 -11.27 -16.59
C ASN A 1 7.45 -10.87 -15.13
N LEU A 2 7.08 -9.62 -14.84
CA LEU A 2 7.04 -9.06 -13.48
C LEU A 2 5.69 -9.26 -12.78
N HIS A 3 4.77 -10.00 -13.36
CA HIS A 3 3.42 -10.21 -12.83
C HIS A 3 2.65 -8.91 -12.52
N CYS A 4 3.00 -7.80 -13.18
CA CYS A 4 2.33 -6.52 -12.99
C CYS A 4 0.90 -6.53 -13.53
N LEU A 5 0.00 -5.89 -12.79
CA LEU A 5 -1.37 -5.67 -13.21
C LEU A 5 -1.56 -4.18 -13.50
N PHE A 6 -2.20 -3.87 -14.62
CA PHE A 6 -2.42 -2.50 -15.06
C PHE A 6 -3.89 -2.12 -14.84
N LEU A 7 -4.13 -1.01 -14.15
CA LEU A 7 -5.46 -0.52 -13.83
C LEU A 7 -5.76 0.76 -14.60
N ASP A 8 -6.85 0.76 -15.37
CA ASP A 8 -7.49 1.98 -15.83
C ASP A 8 -8.51 2.43 -14.79
N ARG A 9 -8.23 3.54 -14.11
CA ARG A 9 -9.07 4.07 -13.03
C ARG A 9 -10.44 4.56 -13.50
N LYS A 10 -10.62 4.79 -14.79
CA LYS A 10 -11.87 5.24 -15.39
C LYS A 10 -12.82 4.09 -15.71
N ASP A 11 -12.33 2.86 -15.72
CA ASP A 11 -13.11 1.66 -16.04
C ASP A 11 -13.36 0.81 -14.80
N LEU A 12 -14.56 0.90 -14.24
CA LEU A 12 -14.99 0.15 -13.05
C LEU A 12 -15.06 -1.36 -13.32
N LYS A 13 -15.41 -1.78 -14.53
CA LYS A 13 -15.46 -3.19 -14.90
C LYS A 13 -14.06 -3.80 -14.95
N GLN A 14 -13.11 -3.06 -15.47
CA GLN A 14 -11.70 -3.46 -15.48
C GLN A 14 -11.14 -3.55 -14.06
N GLY A 15 -11.54 -2.64 -13.17
CA GLY A 15 -11.15 -2.68 -11.76
C GLY A 15 -11.54 -3.99 -11.07
N ALA A 16 -12.77 -4.48 -11.29
CA ALA A 16 -13.22 -5.76 -10.75
C ALA A 16 -12.42 -6.95 -11.30
N LYS A 17 -12.12 -6.94 -12.60
CA LYS A 17 -11.29 -7.98 -13.23
C LYS A 17 -9.87 -8.02 -12.65
N ILE A 18 -9.29 -6.87 -12.38
CA ILE A 18 -7.95 -6.76 -11.79
C ILE A 18 -7.92 -7.30 -10.37
N ILE A 19 -8.95 -7.02 -9.57
CA ILE A 19 -9.09 -7.58 -8.22
C ILE A 19 -9.12 -9.11 -8.28
N LEU A 20 -9.91 -9.69 -9.18
CA LEU A 20 -9.97 -11.14 -9.37
C LEU A 20 -8.63 -11.72 -9.84
N ALA A 21 -7.95 -11.06 -10.76
CA ALA A 21 -6.64 -11.47 -11.23
C ALA A 21 -5.60 -11.43 -10.10
N ALA A 22 -5.63 -10.40 -9.26
CA ALA A 22 -4.74 -10.30 -8.10
C ALA A 22 -5.00 -11.42 -7.08
N ILE A 23 -6.26 -11.75 -6.80
CA ILE A 23 -6.64 -12.86 -5.94
C ILE A 23 -6.09 -14.19 -6.47
N GLY A 24 -6.20 -14.41 -7.79
CA GLY A 24 -5.64 -15.58 -8.45
C GLY A 24 -4.13 -15.70 -8.27
N LYS A 25 -3.40 -14.60 -8.42
CA LYS A 25 -1.95 -14.56 -8.20
C LYS A 25 -1.57 -14.86 -6.75
N ILE A 26 -2.32 -14.35 -5.78
CA ILE A 26 -2.10 -14.64 -4.36
C ILE A 26 -2.30 -16.12 -4.06
N LYS A 27 -3.32 -16.75 -4.64
CA LYS A 27 -3.55 -18.20 -4.52
C LYS A 27 -2.39 -19.01 -5.11
N ASP A 28 -1.72 -18.49 -6.13
CA ASP A 28 -0.54 -19.10 -6.74
C ASP A 28 0.75 -18.82 -5.95
N GLY A 29 0.67 -18.18 -4.79
CA GLY A 29 1.81 -17.90 -3.93
C GLY A 29 2.58 -16.61 -4.27
N ILE A 30 2.00 -15.75 -5.10
CA ILE A 30 2.63 -14.48 -5.50
C ILE A 30 2.14 -13.36 -4.58
N SER A 31 3.08 -12.61 -3.99
CA SER A 31 2.75 -11.43 -3.19
C SER A 31 2.40 -10.24 -4.09
N ILE A 32 1.43 -9.43 -3.66
CA ILE A 32 1.00 -8.23 -4.37
C ILE A 32 1.39 -7.00 -3.56
N CYS A 33 2.09 -6.07 -4.20
CA CYS A 33 2.38 -4.75 -3.64
C CYS A 33 1.38 -3.72 -4.16
N ILE A 34 0.79 -2.94 -3.26
CA ILE A 34 -0.23 -1.94 -3.60
C ILE A 34 0.11 -0.62 -2.94
N PHE A 35 -0.13 0.47 -3.66
CA PHE A 35 -0.10 1.83 -3.15
C PHE A 35 -1.56 2.32 -2.96
N PRO A 36 -2.13 2.18 -1.75
CA PRO A 36 -3.57 2.36 -1.55
C PRO A 36 -4.06 3.80 -1.66
N GLU A 37 -3.18 4.78 -1.65
CA GLU A 37 -3.52 6.18 -1.96
C GLU A 37 -3.95 6.36 -3.41
N GLY A 38 -3.50 5.48 -4.29
CA GLY A 38 -3.88 5.47 -5.69
C GLY A 38 -3.28 6.59 -6.54
N THR A 39 -2.57 7.52 -5.96
CA THR A 39 -1.87 8.62 -6.63
C THR A 39 -0.66 9.04 -5.80
N ARG A 40 0.22 9.84 -6.40
CA ARG A 40 1.36 10.41 -5.68
C ARG A 40 0.90 11.51 -4.75
N ASN A 41 1.35 11.47 -3.51
CA ASN A 41 1.16 12.55 -2.57
C ASN A 41 2.35 13.52 -2.68
N LYS A 42 2.07 14.76 -3.03
CA LYS A 42 3.09 15.80 -3.23
C LYS A 42 3.32 16.67 -1.98
N VAL A 43 2.57 16.42 -0.94
CA VAL A 43 2.67 17.17 0.32
C VAL A 43 3.40 16.32 1.36
N ALA A 44 4.57 16.79 1.79
CA ALA A 44 5.39 16.10 2.77
C ALA A 44 4.64 15.90 4.10
N ASP A 45 4.94 14.79 4.76
CA ASP A 45 4.39 14.43 6.08
C ASP A 45 2.86 14.34 6.15
N THR A 46 2.20 14.18 5.01
CA THR A 46 0.76 13.97 4.92
C THR A 46 0.44 12.65 4.22
N PHE A 47 -0.75 12.13 4.48
CA PHE A 47 -1.25 10.91 3.87
C PHE A 47 -2.60 11.17 3.24
N LEU A 48 -2.77 10.68 2.01
CA LEU A 48 -4.07 10.65 1.36
C LEU A 48 -4.90 9.50 1.92
N PRO A 49 -6.24 9.58 1.88
CA PRO A 49 -7.08 8.47 2.29
C PRO A 49 -6.78 7.21 1.49
N PHE A 50 -6.76 6.06 2.15
CA PHE A 50 -6.59 4.78 1.48
C PHE A 50 -7.90 4.33 0.84
N HIS A 51 -7.85 3.91 -0.42
CA HIS A 51 -9.02 3.41 -1.14
C HIS A 51 -9.41 2.02 -0.63
N ALA A 52 -10.64 1.89 -0.15
CA ALA A 52 -11.17 0.64 0.38
C ALA A 52 -11.12 -0.52 -0.62
N GLY A 53 -11.23 -0.23 -1.91
CA GLY A 53 -11.12 -1.23 -2.98
C GLY A 53 -9.79 -1.99 -2.99
N SER A 54 -8.70 -1.33 -2.60
CA SER A 54 -7.37 -1.96 -2.50
C SER A 54 -7.34 -3.09 -1.46
N PHE A 55 -8.16 -3.00 -0.43
CA PHE A 55 -8.20 -3.99 0.67
C PHE A 55 -9.11 -5.18 0.39
N LYS A 56 -9.98 -5.08 -0.61
CA LYS A 56 -10.85 -6.19 -1.02
C LYS A 56 -10.08 -7.41 -1.50
N ILE A 57 -8.90 -7.22 -2.04
CA ILE A 57 -8.01 -8.30 -2.46
C ILE A 57 -7.63 -9.16 -1.25
N ALA A 58 -7.23 -8.53 -0.15
CA ALA A 58 -6.87 -9.23 1.08
C ALA A 58 -8.10 -9.86 1.75
N GLU A 59 -9.23 -9.15 1.83
CA GLU A 59 -10.46 -9.67 2.42
C GLU A 59 -10.96 -10.93 1.69
N LYS A 60 -10.97 -10.91 0.36
CA LYS A 60 -11.47 -12.02 -0.46
C LYS A 60 -10.50 -13.20 -0.55
N SER A 61 -9.20 -12.93 -0.58
CA SER A 61 -8.19 -13.99 -0.64
C SER A 61 -7.84 -14.58 0.72
N GLY A 62 -8.14 -13.84 1.80
CA GLY A 62 -7.76 -14.23 3.16
C GLY A 62 -6.27 -14.08 3.47
N CYS A 63 -5.50 -13.43 2.59
CA CYS A 63 -4.08 -13.23 2.83
C CYS A 63 -3.83 -12.12 3.86
N PRO A 64 -2.70 -12.17 4.60
CA PRO A 64 -2.33 -11.10 5.50
C PRO A 64 -1.92 -9.83 4.73
N ILE A 65 -2.14 -8.68 5.38
CA ILE A 65 -1.66 -7.38 4.91
C ILE A 65 -0.40 -7.05 5.69
N ILE A 66 0.69 -6.75 4.98
CA ILE A 66 1.92 -6.26 5.59
C ILE A 66 2.00 -4.75 5.34
N PRO A 67 1.77 -3.91 6.35
CA PRO A 67 1.94 -2.47 6.18
C PRO A 67 3.42 -2.14 6.05
N ILE A 68 3.76 -1.28 5.10
CA ILE A 68 5.14 -0.86 4.85
C ILE A 68 5.19 0.65 4.91
N ALA A 69 6.04 1.19 5.79
CA ALA A 69 6.32 2.61 5.86
C ALA A 69 7.63 2.92 5.11
N LEU A 70 7.59 3.93 4.29
CA LEU A 70 8.72 4.37 3.48
C LEU A 70 9.01 5.83 3.76
N ASN A 71 10.18 6.10 4.33
CA ASN A 71 10.61 7.45 4.67
C ASN A 71 11.67 7.96 3.69
N ASN A 72 11.50 9.21 3.26
CA ASN A 72 12.48 9.95 2.47
C ASN A 72 12.72 9.42 1.04
N ALA A 73 11.78 8.66 0.49
CA ALA A 73 11.93 8.10 -0.86
C ALA A 73 11.90 9.18 -1.96
N GLY A 74 11.14 10.25 -1.77
CA GLY A 74 11.04 11.36 -2.73
C GLY A 74 12.37 12.08 -2.95
N ASP A 75 13.18 12.20 -1.91
CA ASP A 75 14.49 12.88 -1.96
C ASP A 75 15.53 12.15 -2.84
N VAL A 76 15.28 10.91 -3.21
CA VAL A 76 16.15 10.16 -4.12
C VAL A 76 16.14 10.74 -5.54
N PHE A 77 14.97 11.11 -6.04
CA PHE A 77 14.80 11.54 -7.44
C PHE A 77 13.73 12.62 -7.63
N GLU A 78 12.53 12.44 -7.09
CA GLU A 78 11.38 13.31 -7.39
C GLU A 78 11.61 14.76 -6.99
N ASP A 79 12.24 15.00 -5.85
CA ASP A 79 12.53 16.33 -5.32
C ASP A 79 13.73 17.00 -5.99
N HIS A 80 14.51 16.24 -6.76
CA HIS A 80 15.72 16.70 -7.44
C HIS A 80 15.73 16.42 -8.94
N PHE A 81 14.55 16.14 -9.51
CA PHE A 81 14.43 15.82 -10.95
C PHE A 81 15.18 16.85 -11.83
N PRO A 82 15.98 16.43 -12.85
CA PRO A 82 16.19 15.05 -13.33
C PRO A 82 17.41 14.34 -12.72
N LYS A 83 17.94 14.81 -11.62
CA LYS A 83 19.15 14.24 -10.98
C LYS A 83 18.80 13.24 -9.90
N ILE A 84 19.50 12.11 -9.87
CA ILE A 84 19.42 11.15 -8.77
C ILE A 84 20.42 11.59 -7.70
N LYS A 85 19.96 11.67 -6.46
CA LYS A 85 20.77 12.05 -5.31
C LYS A 85 20.96 10.85 -4.37
N LYS A 86 22.19 10.67 -3.86
CA LYS A 86 22.43 9.70 -2.80
C LYS A 86 21.67 10.12 -1.56
N THR A 87 20.75 9.28 -1.11
CA THR A 87 19.79 9.61 -0.06
C THR A 87 19.65 8.45 0.92
N HIS A 88 19.51 8.78 2.20
CA HIS A 88 19.17 7.79 3.23
C HIS A 88 17.66 7.56 3.24
N VAL A 89 17.25 6.37 2.90
CA VAL A 89 15.83 5.95 2.88
C VAL A 89 15.64 4.89 3.95
N VAL A 90 14.57 5.00 4.72
CA VAL A 90 14.19 4.00 5.72
C VAL A 90 12.92 3.29 5.26
N ILE A 91 12.97 1.96 5.27
CA ILE A 91 11.81 1.09 4.98
C ILE A 91 11.56 0.24 6.21
N GLU A 92 10.35 0.29 6.74
CA GLU A 92 9.93 -0.55 7.85
C GLU A 92 8.73 -1.39 7.45
N TYR A 93 8.81 -2.69 7.72
CA TYR A 93 7.71 -3.65 7.57
C TYR A 93 7.03 -3.81 8.93
N GLY A 94 5.74 -3.52 9.00
CA GLY A 94 4.95 -3.64 10.22
C GLY A 94 4.44 -5.07 10.46
N GLU A 95 3.78 -5.25 11.59
CA GLU A 95 3.15 -6.53 11.93
C GLU A 95 2.05 -6.88 10.93
N PRO A 96 1.94 -8.17 10.54
CA PRO A 96 0.88 -8.61 9.65
C PRO A 96 -0.51 -8.35 10.23
N ILE A 97 -1.42 -7.90 9.37
CA ILE A 97 -2.84 -7.75 9.70
C ILE A 97 -3.58 -8.88 9.00
N TYR A 98 -4.28 -9.71 9.76
CA TYR A 98 -5.05 -10.85 9.25
C TYR A 98 -6.54 -10.48 9.15
N PRO A 99 -7.09 -10.23 7.94
CA PRO A 99 -8.48 -9.81 7.80
C PRO A 99 -9.48 -10.80 8.37
N ASN A 100 -9.19 -12.10 8.31
CA ASN A 100 -10.07 -13.14 8.82
C ASN A 100 -10.17 -13.20 10.36
N GLU A 101 -9.22 -12.60 11.06
CA GLU A 101 -9.20 -12.50 12.52
C GLU A 101 -9.93 -11.27 13.03
N LEU A 102 -10.34 -10.37 12.14
CA LEU A 102 -11.04 -9.14 12.49
C LEU A 102 -12.55 -9.36 12.56
N SER A 103 -13.22 -8.60 13.46
CA SER A 103 -14.68 -8.53 13.48
C SER A 103 -15.22 -7.86 12.21
N LYS A 104 -16.53 -8.00 11.95
CA LYS A 104 -17.17 -7.34 10.81
C LYS A 104 -16.98 -5.82 10.82
N GLU A 105 -17.03 -5.22 12.00
CA GLU A 105 -16.82 -3.77 12.15
C GLU A 105 -15.39 -3.35 11.87
N GLU A 106 -14.42 -4.13 12.37
CA GLU A 106 -13.00 -3.91 12.11
C GLU A 106 -12.64 -4.08 10.64
N LYS A 107 -13.24 -5.07 9.95
CA LYS A 107 -13.06 -5.25 8.50
C LYS A 107 -13.50 -4.04 7.70
N LYS A 108 -14.56 -3.35 8.10
CA LYS A 108 -15.01 -2.11 7.46
C LYS A 108 -14.01 -0.97 7.61
N LYS A 109 -13.18 -1.02 8.66
CA LYS A 109 -12.16 -0.02 8.98
C LYS A 109 -10.75 -0.49 8.60
N LEU A 110 -10.63 -1.54 7.82
CA LEU A 110 -9.33 -2.15 7.48
C LEU A 110 -8.36 -1.15 6.83
N ALA A 111 -8.86 -0.30 5.94
CA ALA A 111 -8.08 0.77 5.32
C ALA A 111 -7.54 1.75 6.38
N ASP A 112 -8.40 2.17 7.31
CA ASP A 112 -8.02 3.12 8.37
C ASP A 112 -7.03 2.49 9.35
N ILE A 113 -7.23 1.24 9.73
CA ILE A 113 -6.32 0.49 10.61
C ILE A 113 -4.93 0.41 9.98
N THR A 114 -4.86 0.05 8.71
CA THR A 114 -3.60 -0.05 7.98
C THR A 114 -2.91 1.30 7.86
N LEU A 115 -3.67 2.35 7.55
CA LEU A 115 -3.14 3.72 7.46
C LEU A 115 -2.55 4.18 8.80
N GLU A 116 -3.24 3.96 9.91
CA GLU A 116 -2.73 4.33 11.23
C GLU A 116 -1.43 3.59 11.58
N ARG A 117 -1.33 2.31 11.26
CA ARG A 117 -0.09 1.52 11.43
C ARG A 117 1.08 2.12 10.65
N ILE A 118 0.84 2.48 9.40
CA ILE A 118 1.86 3.11 8.55
C ILE A 118 2.25 4.47 9.08
N LYS A 119 1.30 5.31 9.53
CA LYS A 119 1.58 6.61 10.14
C LYS A 119 2.46 6.49 11.37
N GLU A 120 2.15 5.58 12.26
CA GLU A 120 2.95 5.35 13.48
C GLU A 120 4.42 5.04 13.14
N MET A 121 4.64 4.11 12.20
CA MET A 121 5.99 3.76 11.74
C MET A 121 6.67 4.93 11.05
N TYR A 122 5.96 5.63 10.17
CA TYR A 122 6.48 6.76 9.42
C TYR A 122 6.99 7.88 10.33
N PHE A 123 6.17 8.31 11.27
CA PHE A 123 6.54 9.42 12.17
C PHE A 123 7.62 9.01 13.19
N LYS A 124 7.63 7.77 13.63
CA LYS A 124 8.72 7.22 14.43
C LYS A 124 10.05 7.23 13.67
N ASN A 125 10.04 6.82 12.41
CA ASN A 125 11.24 6.70 11.58
C ASN A 125 11.71 8.03 11.00
N LYS A 126 10.90 9.06 11.08
CA LYS A 126 11.25 10.39 10.59
C LYS A 126 12.53 10.93 11.21
N GLU A 127 12.82 10.60 12.46
CA GLU A 127 14.03 10.98 13.16
C GLU A 127 15.29 10.29 12.64
N LEU A 128 15.15 9.22 11.86
CA LEU A 128 16.27 8.45 11.31
C LEU A 128 16.78 8.95 9.96
N VAL A 129 16.08 9.89 9.36
CA VAL A 129 16.41 10.43 8.03
C VAL A 129 16.68 11.92 8.06
#